data_87d3ca24613e78c7838daf38505af6a2
#
_entry.id   87d3ca24613e78c7838daf38505af6a2
#
_cell.length_a   1.000
_cell.length_b   1.000
_cell.length_c   1.000
_cell.angle_alpha   90.00
_cell.angle_beta   90.00
_cell.angle_gamma   90.00
#
_symmetry.space_group_name_H-M   'P 1'
#
loop_
_entity.id
_entity.type
_entity.pdbx_description
1 polymer ?
#
loop_
_entity_poly.entity_id
_entity_poly.type
_entity_poly.pdbx_seq_one_letter_code
_entity_poly.pdbx_strand_id
1 'polypeptide(L)'
;MKTNIKSKSIRLLLLVATGIVFTQCEKQVLADPVSNQVALEARGGADPAAVCTCLTENYANDPLSADEITALNFMRQEEKLARDVYMALNEQYNQMIFTNIIRSEQQHMDAVGCLLSKYELPDPVAGMEAGQFADEGLAKLYVDLVEQGAGGLVSALTVGATIEDLDIKDLAGWLEKPTLDNEDVQAVFNELMRGSRNHLRAFVRNLGWNDATYTVQYLDEETYQAILASSTERGGSLCDGLCDGTGQYNGNRKGNGGNGTCDGTGQNNNQGNNGKQGQNGNSGQRNGRNG
;
A
#
# COMPACT_ATOMS: atom_id res chain seq x y z
N MET A 1 -38.96 -58.62 5.54
CA MET A 1 -39.45 -57.78 4.43
C MET A 1 -38.28 -57.38 3.54
N LYS A 2 -38.23 -57.93 2.33
CA LYS A 2 -37.18 -57.72 1.34
C LYS A 2 -37.68 -56.63 0.38
N THR A 3 -37.04 -55.50 0.29
CA THR A 3 -37.34 -54.46 -0.69
C THR A 3 -36.33 -54.51 -1.82
N ASN A 4 -36.81 -54.87 -3.01
CA ASN A 4 -36.08 -54.91 -4.27
C ASN A 4 -35.80 -53.48 -4.78
N ILE A 5 -34.52 -53.17 -5.03
CA ILE A 5 -34.11 -51.95 -5.75
C ILE A 5 -33.92 -52.35 -7.22
N LYS A 6 -34.79 -51.83 -8.09
CA LYS A 6 -34.72 -51.99 -9.54
C LYS A 6 -33.63 -51.06 -10.12
N SER A 7 -32.61 -51.72 -10.72
CA SER A 7 -31.60 -51.04 -11.57
C SER A 7 -32.27 -50.52 -12.85
N LYS A 8 -32.12 -49.19 -13.11
CA LYS A 8 -32.47 -48.56 -14.40
C LYS A 8 -31.19 -48.41 -15.22
N SER A 9 -31.07 -49.22 -16.26
CA SER A 9 -30.02 -49.09 -17.27
C SER A 9 -30.20 -47.84 -18.09
N ILE A 10 -29.24 -46.93 -18.09
CA ILE A 10 -29.18 -45.76 -18.95
C ILE A 10 -28.42 -46.17 -20.22
N ARG A 11 -29.09 -46.13 -21.35
CA ARG A 11 -28.51 -46.35 -22.68
C ARG A 11 -27.72 -45.11 -23.09
N LEU A 12 -26.42 -45.31 -23.31
CA LEU A 12 -25.50 -44.29 -23.85
C LEU A 12 -25.73 -44.17 -25.36
N LEU A 13 -26.23 -43.00 -25.79
CA LEU A 13 -26.37 -42.65 -27.20
C LEU A 13 -25.06 -41.99 -27.69
N LEU A 14 -24.32 -42.69 -28.53
CA LEU A 14 -23.11 -42.15 -29.19
C LEU A 14 -23.58 -41.23 -30.34
N LEU A 15 -23.35 -39.94 -30.23
CA LEU A 15 -23.43 -38.98 -31.32
C LEU A 15 -22.00 -38.72 -31.82
N VAL A 16 -21.74 -39.20 -33.03
CA VAL A 16 -20.49 -38.91 -33.77
C VAL A 16 -20.70 -37.52 -34.41
N ALA A 17 -20.05 -36.51 -33.87
CA ALA A 17 -19.92 -35.20 -34.52
C ALA A 17 -18.56 -35.10 -35.21
N THR A 18 -18.63 -35.02 -36.54
CA THR A 18 -17.46 -34.79 -37.42
C THR A 18 -16.89 -33.40 -37.17
N GLY A 19 -15.69 -33.35 -36.61
CA GLY A 19 -14.98 -32.09 -36.33
C GLY A 19 -14.43 -31.45 -37.59
N ILE A 20 -14.74 -30.19 -37.76
CA ILE A 20 -14.00 -29.28 -38.64
C ILE A 20 -12.86 -28.68 -37.82
N VAL A 21 -11.64 -29.07 -38.15
CA VAL A 21 -10.43 -28.49 -37.52
C VAL A 21 -10.18 -27.12 -38.15
N PHE A 22 -10.50 -26.05 -37.42
CA PHE A 22 -9.96 -24.73 -37.70
C PHE A 22 -8.61 -24.60 -36.98
N THR A 23 -7.53 -24.68 -37.74
CA THR A 23 -6.21 -24.26 -37.28
C THR A 23 -6.18 -22.74 -37.15
N GLN A 24 -6.53 -22.22 -35.97
CA GLN A 24 -6.17 -20.86 -35.59
C GLN A 24 -4.70 -20.85 -35.17
N CYS A 25 -3.92 -20.12 -35.94
CA CYS A 25 -2.55 -19.79 -35.61
C CYS A 25 -2.57 -18.77 -34.47
N GLU A 26 -2.58 -19.23 -33.22
CA GLU A 26 -2.38 -18.37 -32.06
C GLU A 26 -0.92 -17.93 -32.02
N LYS A 27 -0.68 -16.66 -32.33
CA LYS A 27 0.56 -15.97 -31.95
C LYS A 27 0.60 -15.93 -30.41
N GLN A 28 1.29 -16.89 -29.80
CA GLN A 28 1.75 -16.74 -28.42
C GLN A 28 2.74 -15.57 -28.40
N VAL A 29 2.25 -14.42 -27.96
CA VAL A 29 3.11 -13.35 -27.48
C VAL A 29 3.59 -13.80 -26.10
N LEU A 30 4.79 -14.36 -26.05
CA LEU A 30 5.52 -14.55 -24.80
C LEU A 30 5.74 -13.14 -24.23
N ALA A 31 4.95 -12.77 -23.24
CA ALA A 31 5.20 -11.57 -22.46
C ALA A 31 6.50 -11.79 -21.67
N ASP A 32 7.53 -11.05 -22.04
CA ASP A 32 8.81 -11.05 -21.34
C ASP A 32 8.58 -10.65 -19.88
N PRO A 33 8.98 -11.47 -18.88
CA PRO A 33 8.87 -11.11 -17.46
C PRO A 33 9.66 -9.84 -17.09
N VAL A 34 10.63 -9.44 -17.92
CA VAL A 34 11.45 -8.24 -17.72
C VAL A 34 10.67 -6.95 -17.98
N SER A 35 9.66 -6.94 -18.87
CA SER A 35 8.90 -5.73 -19.18
C SER A 35 7.94 -5.31 -18.05
N ASN A 36 7.52 -6.26 -17.19
CA ASN A 36 6.66 -5.98 -16.05
C ASN A 36 7.43 -5.33 -14.88
N GLN A 37 8.72 -5.67 -14.67
CA GLN A 37 9.54 -5.02 -13.65
C GLN A 37 9.83 -3.55 -13.98
N VAL A 38 10.18 -3.25 -15.24
CA VAL A 38 10.45 -1.87 -15.68
C VAL A 38 9.19 -0.97 -15.60
N ALA A 39 7.99 -1.54 -15.77
CA ALA A 39 6.72 -0.80 -15.62
C ALA A 39 6.37 -0.51 -14.16
N LEU A 40 6.87 -1.29 -13.20
CA LEU A 40 6.66 -1.10 -11.77
C LEU A 40 7.51 0.08 -11.23
N GLU A 41 8.76 0.19 -11.67
CA GLU A 41 9.68 1.27 -11.28
C GLU A 41 9.22 2.65 -11.80
N ALA A 42 8.48 2.70 -12.91
CA ALA A 42 8.03 3.95 -13.52
C ALA A 42 6.85 4.63 -12.79
N ARG A 43 6.28 4.04 -11.74
CA ARG A 43 5.08 4.55 -11.03
C ARG A 43 5.30 4.95 -9.58
N GLY A 44 6.52 5.22 -9.15
CA GLY A 44 6.78 6.00 -7.94
C GLY A 44 6.53 5.26 -6.62
N GLY A 45 6.79 3.96 -6.55
CA GLY A 45 6.98 3.27 -5.29
C GLY A 45 8.36 3.56 -4.71
N ALA A 46 8.50 3.63 -3.38
CA ALA A 46 9.80 3.69 -2.75
C ALA A 46 10.59 2.41 -3.08
N ASP A 47 11.88 2.57 -3.41
CA ASP A 47 12.78 1.43 -3.56
C ASP A 47 12.97 0.77 -2.18
N PRO A 48 12.60 -0.52 -2.01
CA PRO A 48 12.75 -1.20 -0.72
C PRO A 48 14.19 -1.14 -0.17
N ALA A 49 15.19 -1.22 -1.04
CA ALA A 49 16.60 -1.12 -0.63
C ALA A 49 16.92 0.27 -0.07
N ALA A 50 16.35 1.34 -0.62
CA ALA A 50 16.51 2.69 -0.11
C ALA A 50 15.82 2.85 1.26
N VAL A 51 14.66 2.24 1.46
CA VAL A 51 13.97 2.22 2.77
C VAL A 51 14.82 1.52 3.83
N CYS A 52 15.32 0.31 3.53
CA CYS A 52 16.17 -0.44 4.45
C CYS A 52 17.45 0.33 4.81
N THR A 53 18.11 0.92 3.81
CA THR A 53 19.32 1.74 4.03
C THR A 53 19.02 2.92 4.95
N CYS A 54 17.93 3.62 4.70
CA CYS A 54 17.54 4.77 5.52
C CYS A 54 17.25 4.37 6.97
N LEU A 55 16.45 3.30 7.20
CA LEU A 55 16.17 2.80 8.55
C LEU A 55 17.43 2.39 9.29
N THR A 56 18.42 1.86 8.56
CA THR A 56 19.72 1.45 9.17
C THR A 56 20.62 2.63 9.45
N GLU A 57 20.66 3.65 8.59
CA GLU A 57 21.61 4.76 8.68
C GLU A 57 21.12 5.92 9.55
N ASN A 58 19.80 6.13 9.64
CA ASN A 58 19.24 7.32 10.29
C ASN A 58 18.56 7.04 11.64
N TYR A 59 18.42 5.78 12.04
CA TYR A 59 17.82 5.41 13.32
C TYR A 59 18.76 4.58 14.16
N ALA A 60 18.75 4.81 15.48
CA ALA A 60 19.50 3.99 16.43
C ALA A 60 19.09 2.50 16.30
N ASN A 61 19.99 1.61 16.69
CA ASN A 61 19.72 0.18 16.78
C ASN A 61 19.58 -0.20 18.26
N ASP A 62 18.60 0.42 18.93
CA ASP A 62 18.31 0.13 20.32
C ASP A 62 17.63 -1.25 20.45
N PRO A 63 17.86 -1.98 21.56
CA PRO A 63 17.26 -3.30 21.73
C PRO A 63 15.71 -3.23 21.69
N LEU A 64 15.09 -4.10 20.91
CA LEU A 64 13.63 -4.19 20.87
C LEU A 64 13.06 -4.74 22.18
N SER A 65 11.94 -4.17 22.60
CA SER A 65 11.09 -4.75 23.63
C SER A 65 10.37 -6.03 23.14
N ALA A 66 9.83 -6.82 24.04
CA ALA A 66 9.02 -7.99 23.67
C ALA A 66 7.73 -7.62 22.93
N ASP A 67 7.17 -6.45 23.22
CA ASP A 67 5.99 -5.93 22.51
C ASP A 67 6.34 -5.54 21.08
N GLU A 68 7.48 -4.89 20.84
CA GLU A 68 7.93 -4.52 19.48
C GLU A 68 8.24 -5.75 18.63
N ILE A 69 8.90 -6.76 19.19
CA ILE A 69 9.12 -8.03 18.47
C ILE A 69 7.79 -8.67 18.08
N THR A 70 6.82 -8.65 18.99
CA THR A 70 5.47 -9.20 18.74
C THR A 70 4.76 -8.38 17.66
N ALA A 71 4.78 -7.05 17.78
CA ALA A 71 4.15 -6.13 16.85
C ALA A 71 4.73 -6.26 15.43
N LEU A 72 6.06 -6.30 15.28
CA LEU A 72 6.71 -6.47 13.98
C LEU A 72 6.32 -7.79 13.30
N ASN A 73 6.32 -8.90 14.06
CA ASN A 73 5.90 -10.20 13.54
C ASN A 73 4.42 -10.23 13.16
N PHE A 74 3.56 -9.57 13.93
CA PHE A 74 2.13 -9.49 13.67
C PHE A 74 1.86 -8.64 12.43
N MET A 75 2.33 -7.38 12.41
CA MET A 75 2.12 -6.46 11.30
C MET A 75 2.67 -6.99 9.97
N ARG A 76 3.84 -7.69 10.01
CA ARG A 76 4.38 -8.34 8.81
C ARG A 76 3.40 -9.32 8.16
N GLN A 77 2.66 -10.06 8.97
CA GLN A 77 1.67 -11.03 8.51
C GLN A 77 0.34 -10.35 8.14
N GLU A 78 -0.04 -9.28 8.84
CA GLU A 78 -1.26 -8.53 8.59
C GLU A 78 -1.18 -7.79 7.24
N GLU A 79 -0.08 -7.12 6.94
CA GLU A 79 0.18 -6.52 5.62
C GLU A 79 0.16 -7.56 4.49
N LYS A 80 0.72 -8.76 4.77
CA LYS A 80 0.62 -9.88 3.83
C LYS A 80 -0.84 -10.31 3.64
N LEU A 81 -1.63 -10.37 4.70
CA LEU A 81 -3.06 -10.72 4.63
C LEU A 81 -3.79 -9.73 3.71
N ALA A 82 -3.64 -8.44 3.94
CA ALA A 82 -4.25 -7.39 3.12
C ALA A 82 -3.87 -7.55 1.64
N ARG A 83 -2.57 -7.61 1.36
CA ARG A 83 -2.06 -7.81 -0.01
C ARG A 83 -2.65 -9.05 -0.68
N ASP A 84 -2.62 -10.20 -0.01
CA ASP A 84 -3.02 -11.47 -0.57
C ASP A 84 -4.54 -11.54 -0.82
N VAL A 85 -5.36 -10.97 0.09
CA VAL A 85 -6.81 -10.84 -0.12
C VAL A 85 -7.08 -9.94 -1.33
N TYR A 86 -6.40 -8.78 -1.42
CA TYR A 86 -6.58 -7.89 -2.56
C TYR A 86 -6.14 -8.50 -3.88
N MET A 87 -5.09 -9.34 -3.87
CA MET A 87 -4.69 -10.13 -5.05
C MET A 87 -5.81 -11.08 -5.50
N ALA A 88 -6.38 -11.85 -4.59
CA ALA A 88 -7.47 -12.78 -4.89
C ALA A 88 -8.73 -12.05 -5.41
N LEU A 89 -9.10 -10.93 -4.80
CA LEU A 89 -10.24 -10.13 -5.23
C LEU A 89 -9.97 -9.42 -6.57
N ASN A 90 -8.73 -9.01 -6.83
CA ASN A 90 -8.35 -8.41 -8.11
C ASN A 90 -8.40 -9.41 -9.27
N GLU A 91 -8.03 -10.67 -9.05
CA GLU A 91 -8.18 -11.73 -10.05
C GLU A 91 -9.64 -11.90 -10.47
N GLN A 92 -10.57 -11.76 -9.52
CA GLN A 92 -11.99 -11.92 -9.79
C GLN A 92 -12.64 -10.69 -10.43
N TYR A 93 -12.28 -9.48 -9.97
CA TYR A 93 -13.00 -8.25 -10.34
C TYR A 93 -12.20 -7.30 -11.23
N ASN A 94 -10.88 -7.45 -11.34
CA ASN A 94 -9.98 -6.63 -12.16
C ASN A 94 -10.21 -5.12 -11.98
N GLN A 95 -10.20 -4.64 -10.72
CA GLN A 95 -10.42 -3.23 -10.39
C GLN A 95 -9.11 -2.50 -10.10
N MET A 96 -8.98 -1.30 -10.65
CA MET A 96 -7.78 -0.46 -10.44
C MET A 96 -7.49 -0.16 -8.97
N ILE A 97 -8.52 -0.11 -8.12
CA ILE A 97 -8.32 0.13 -6.69
C ILE A 97 -7.50 -1.00 -6.07
N PHE A 98 -7.84 -2.26 -6.32
CA PHE A 98 -7.07 -3.40 -5.82
C PHE A 98 -5.65 -3.40 -6.40
N THR A 99 -5.49 -3.19 -7.71
CA THR A 99 -4.17 -3.13 -8.35
C THR A 99 -3.24 -2.09 -7.71
N ASN A 100 -3.78 -0.93 -7.34
CA ASN A 100 -2.99 0.13 -6.73
C ASN A 100 -2.65 -0.17 -5.27
N ILE A 101 -3.63 -0.67 -4.50
CA ILE A 101 -3.44 -0.96 -3.07
C ILE A 101 -2.53 -2.18 -2.87
N ILE A 102 -2.61 -3.24 -3.67
CA ILE A 102 -1.66 -4.38 -3.65
C ILE A 102 -0.20 -3.91 -3.65
N ARG A 103 0.13 -2.89 -4.45
CA ARG A 103 1.49 -2.33 -4.49
C ARG A 103 1.85 -1.58 -3.22
N SER A 104 0.88 -0.90 -2.63
CA SER A 104 1.07 -0.20 -1.36
C SER A 104 1.31 -1.20 -0.23
N GLU A 105 0.51 -2.27 -0.15
CA GLU A 105 0.70 -3.33 0.86
C GLU A 105 2.03 -4.06 0.69
N GLN A 106 2.49 -4.24 -0.55
CA GLN A 106 3.83 -4.79 -0.77
C GLN A 106 4.91 -3.85 -0.20
N GLN A 107 4.77 -2.54 -0.34
CA GLN A 107 5.71 -1.56 0.23
C GLN A 107 5.65 -1.54 1.77
N HIS A 108 4.46 -1.66 2.34
CA HIS A 108 4.27 -1.81 3.78
C HIS A 108 4.97 -3.08 4.30
N MET A 109 4.74 -4.21 3.65
CA MET A 109 5.46 -5.45 3.93
C MET A 109 6.98 -5.26 3.86
N ASP A 110 7.47 -4.60 2.81
CA ASP A 110 8.90 -4.40 2.62
C ASP A 110 9.49 -3.51 3.72
N ALA A 111 8.79 -2.47 4.15
CA ALA A 111 9.22 -1.61 5.25
C ALA A 111 9.32 -2.36 6.59
N VAL A 112 8.32 -3.19 6.92
CA VAL A 112 8.39 -4.06 8.11
C VAL A 112 9.50 -5.10 7.96
N GLY A 113 9.68 -5.67 6.76
CA GLY A 113 10.77 -6.59 6.45
C GLY A 113 12.15 -5.98 6.65
N CYS A 114 12.32 -4.69 6.35
CA CYS A 114 13.56 -3.95 6.64
C CYS A 114 13.84 -3.87 8.14
N LEU A 115 12.83 -3.62 8.97
CA LEU A 115 12.98 -3.64 10.43
C LEU A 115 13.33 -5.03 10.94
N LEU A 116 12.64 -6.08 10.48
CA LEU A 116 12.99 -7.47 10.84
C LEU A 116 14.47 -7.77 10.50
N SER A 117 14.93 -7.37 9.32
CA SER A 117 16.34 -7.54 8.91
C SER A 117 17.31 -6.72 9.75
N LYS A 118 16.98 -5.46 10.05
CA LYS A 118 17.81 -4.57 10.89
C LYS A 118 18.03 -5.16 12.28
N TYR A 119 17.01 -5.75 12.85
CA TYR A 119 17.04 -6.34 14.19
C TYR A 119 17.34 -7.84 14.21
N GLU A 120 17.79 -8.40 13.08
CA GLU A 120 18.16 -9.81 12.92
C GLU A 120 17.04 -10.78 13.34
N LEU A 121 15.77 -10.38 13.15
CA LEU A 121 14.61 -11.21 13.45
C LEU A 121 14.26 -12.10 12.24
N PRO A 122 13.80 -13.34 12.47
CA PRO A 122 13.31 -14.16 11.37
C PRO A 122 12.03 -13.56 10.77
N ASP A 123 11.94 -13.55 9.43
CA ASP A 123 10.72 -13.11 8.75
C ASP A 123 9.64 -14.20 8.85
N PRO A 124 8.50 -13.94 9.53
CA PRO A 124 7.45 -14.94 9.73
C PRO A 124 6.75 -15.38 8.44
N VAL A 125 6.94 -14.66 7.34
CA VAL A 125 6.31 -14.98 6.05
C VAL A 125 7.33 -15.42 4.99
N ALA A 126 8.59 -15.65 5.37
CA ALA A 126 9.62 -16.06 4.45
C ALA A 126 9.27 -17.38 3.73
N GLY A 127 9.26 -17.34 2.40
CA GLY A 127 8.95 -18.52 1.57
C GLY A 127 7.48 -18.95 1.57
N MET A 128 6.57 -18.15 2.13
CA MET A 128 5.14 -18.44 2.12
C MET A 128 4.48 -17.93 0.83
N GLU A 129 3.67 -18.79 0.23
CA GLU A 129 2.82 -18.45 -0.91
C GLU A 129 1.63 -17.55 -0.48
N ALA A 130 0.91 -17.00 -1.47
CA ALA A 130 -0.30 -16.23 -1.20
C ALA A 130 -1.33 -17.09 -0.43
N GLY A 131 -1.92 -16.51 0.60
CA GLY A 131 -2.89 -17.18 1.48
C GLY A 131 -2.28 -18.14 2.52
N GLN A 132 -0.95 -18.25 2.60
CA GLN A 132 -0.27 -19.03 3.65
C GLN A 132 0.21 -18.11 4.76
N PHE A 133 -0.08 -18.48 6.01
CA PHE A 133 0.28 -17.73 7.21
C PHE A 133 0.81 -18.67 8.30
N ALA A 134 1.74 -18.18 9.11
CA ALA A 134 2.20 -18.90 10.29
C ALA A 134 1.15 -18.86 11.42
N ASP A 135 0.38 -17.78 11.50
CA ASP A 135 -0.73 -17.63 12.44
C ASP A 135 -1.99 -18.26 11.86
N GLU A 136 -2.58 -19.23 12.60
CA GLU A 136 -3.80 -19.95 12.17
C GLU A 136 -5.02 -19.03 12.12
N GLY A 137 -5.08 -17.99 12.96
CA GLY A 137 -6.15 -16.99 12.96
C GLY A 137 -6.13 -16.17 11.68
N LEU A 138 -4.94 -15.69 11.26
CA LEU A 138 -4.78 -14.96 10.00
C LEU A 138 -5.02 -15.86 8.78
N ALA A 139 -4.59 -17.12 8.82
CA ALA A 139 -4.90 -18.09 7.76
C ALA A 139 -6.42 -18.27 7.57
N LYS A 140 -7.14 -18.42 8.69
CA LYS A 140 -8.60 -18.50 8.66
C LYS A 140 -9.24 -17.19 8.19
N LEU A 141 -8.77 -16.06 8.69
CA LEU A 141 -9.28 -14.74 8.31
C LEU A 141 -9.12 -14.48 6.79
N TYR A 142 -7.99 -14.89 6.20
CA TYR A 142 -7.80 -14.82 4.75
C TYR A 142 -8.90 -15.56 4.00
N VAL A 143 -9.19 -16.81 4.38
CA VAL A 143 -10.24 -17.62 3.73
C VAL A 143 -11.60 -16.95 3.87
N ASP A 144 -11.96 -16.53 5.08
CA ASP A 144 -13.25 -15.89 5.38
C ASP A 144 -13.44 -14.60 4.56
N LEU A 145 -12.40 -13.75 4.47
CA LEU A 145 -12.44 -12.49 3.72
C LEU A 145 -12.54 -12.71 2.20
N VAL A 146 -11.78 -13.67 1.65
CA VAL A 146 -11.87 -14.00 0.22
C VAL A 146 -13.24 -14.56 -0.13
N GLU A 147 -13.80 -15.46 0.71
CA GLU A 147 -15.15 -16.00 0.53
C GLU A 147 -16.21 -14.88 0.61
N GLN A 148 -16.12 -13.99 1.60
CA GLN A 148 -17.01 -12.85 1.73
C GLN A 148 -16.93 -11.92 0.51
N GLY A 149 -15.72 -11.64 0.04
CA GLY A 149 -15.48 -10.79 -1.13
C GLY A 149 -15.98 -11.39 -2.44
N ALA A 150 -16.10 -12.72 -2.55
CA ALA A 150 -16.61 -13.40 -3.75
C ALA A 150 -18.10 -13.14 -4.03
N GLY A 151 -18.83 -12.53 -3.09
CA GLY A 151 -20.27 -12.22 -3.24
C GLY A 151 -20.61 -11.11 -4.25
N GLY A 152 -19.65 -10.42 -4.84
CA GLY A 152 -19.82 -9.34 -5.82
C GLY A 152 -18.86 -8.18 -5.57
N LEU A 153 -18.78 -7.24 -6.51
CA LEU A 153 -17.85 -6.10 -6.41
C LEU A 153 -18.08 -5.28 -5.13
N VAL A 154 -19.33 -5.03 -4.76
CA VAL A 154 -19.67 -4.30 -3.52
C VAL A 154 -19.16 -5.06 -2.30
N SER A 155 -19.33 -6.40 -2.26
CA SER A 155 -18.77 -7.24 -1.17
C SER A 155 -17.25 -7.18 -1.12
N ALA A 156 -16.60 -7.25 -2.28
CA ALA A 156 -15.14 -7.14 -2.37
C ALA A 156 -14.61 -5.78 -1.88
N LEU A 157 -15.27 -4.68 -2.26
CA LEU A 157 -14.95 -3.33 -1.78
C LEU A 157 -15.21 -3.17 -0.28
N THR A 158 -16.27 -3.82 0.23
CA THR A 158 -16.58 -3.84 1.68
C THR A 158 -15.50 -4.60 2.44
N VAL A 159 -15.04 -5.74 1.94
CA VAL A 159 -13.90 -6.48 2.51
C VAL A 159 -12.65 -5.59 2.54
N GLY A 160 -12.35 -4.86 1.47
CA GLY A 160 -11.25 -3.92 1.47
C GLY A 160 -11.37 -2.87 2.57
N ALA A 161 -12.53 -2.23 2.70
CA ALA A 161 -12.76 -1.26 3.77
C ALA A 161 -12.63 -1.89 5.19
N THR A 162 -13.06 -3.15 5.34
CA THR A 162 -12.98 -3.88 6.61
C THR A 162 -11.54 -4.18 7.03
N ILE A 163 -10.69 -4.56 6.07
CA ILE A 163 -9.26 -4.79 6.32
C ILE A 163 -8.59 -3.50 6.78
N GLU A 164 -8.82 -2.38 6.08
CA GLU A 164 -8.20 -1.11 6.45
C GLU A 164 -8.70 -0.56 7.80
N ASP A 165 -9.98 -0.79 8.11
CA ASP A 165 -10.57 -0.44 9.41
C ASP A 165 -9.90 -1.22 10.56
N LEU A 166 -9.63 -2.52 10.36
CA LEU A 166 -8.93 -3.39 11.31
C LEU A 166 -7.46 -2.95 11.45
N ASP A 167 -6.75 -2.80 10.33
CA ASP A 167 -5.33 -2.45 10.31
C ASP A 167 -5.05 -1.12 11.02
N ILE A 168 -5.86 -0.08 10.77
CA ILE A 168 -5.75 1.20 11.51
C ILE A 168 -5.96 0.97 13.02
N LYS A 169 -6.91 0.11 13.40
CA LYS A 169 -7.19 -0.19 14.81
C LYS A 169 -6.03 -0.89 15.49
N ASP A 170 -5.43 -1.86 14.82
CA ASP A 170 -4.32 -2.65 15.38
C ASP A 170 -3.03 -1.82 15.44
N LEU A 171 -2.70 -1.05 14.39
CA LEU A 171 -1.59 -0.09 14.42
C LEU A 171 -1.72 0.94 15.53
N ALA A 172 -2.93 1.51 15.74
CA ALA A 172 -3.19 2.44 16.82
C ALA A 172 -2.94 1.78 18.18
N GLY A 173 -3.43 0.55 18.37
CA GLY A 173 -3.24 -0.20 19.59
C GLY A 173 -1.78 -0.53 19.90
N TRP A 174 -0.95 -0.77 18.88
CA TRP A 174 0.49 -0.94 19.06
C TRP A 174 1.18 0.37 19.41
N LEU A 175 0.90 1.47 18.68
CA LEU A 175 1.50 2.79 18.90
C LEU A 175 1.15 3.41 20.26
N GLU A 176 0.03 3.01 20.88
CA GLU A 176 -0.37 3.45 22.22
C GLU A 176 0.43 2.77 23.34
N LYS A 177 1.15 1.67 23.05
CA LYS A 177 1.91 0.96 24.09
C LYS A 177 3.18 1.73 24.46
N PRO A 178 3.42 2.01 25.76
CA PRO A 178 4.65 2.70 26.18
C PRO A 178 5.94 1.91 25.91
N THR A 179 5.81 0.62 25.63
CA THR A 179 6.91 -0.29 25.31
C THR A 179 7.27 -0.32 23.82
N LEU A 180 6.51 0.37 22.98
CA LEU A 180 6.81 0.59 21.58
C LEU A 180 7.51 1.96 21.47
N ASP A 181 8.77 2.04 21.86
CA ASP A 181 9.53 3.28 22.01
C ASP A 181 10.69 3.45 21.03
N ASN A 182 11.03 2.42 20.23
CA ASN A 182 11.97 2.55 19.14
C ASN A 182 11.45 3.47 18.02
N GLU A 183 12.20 4.52 17.72
CA GLU A 183 11.78 5.57 16.78
C GLU A 183 11.55 5.06 15.35
N ASP A 184 12.34 4.10 14.89
CA ASP A 184 12.17 3.51 13.56
C ASP A 184 10.92 2.61 13.46
N VAL A 185 10.60 1.86 14.51
CA VAL A 185 9.36 1.07 14.59
C VAL A 185 8.15 2.00 14.56
N GLN A 186 8.18 3.06 15.39
CA GLN A 186 7.12 4.07 15.39
C GLN A 186 6.98 4.77 14.03
N ALA A 187 8.10 5.11 13.37
CA ALA A 187 8.10 5.76 12.07
C ALA A 187 7.46 4.86 11.00
N VAL A 188 7.83 3.59 10.94
CA VAL A 188 7.22 2.62 10.01
C VAL A 188 5.73 2.47 10.29
N PHE A 189 5.32 2.22 11.54
CA PHE A 189 3.91 2.02 11.89
C PHE A 189 3.04 3.25 11.60
N ASN A 190 3.57 4.46 11.81
CA ASN A 190 2.87 5.69 11.43
C ASN A 190 2.69 5.82 9.91
N GLU A 191 3.67 5.38 9.11
CA GLU A 191 3.55 5.38 7.65
C GLU A 191 2.55 4.32 7.16
N LEU A 192 2.55 3.11 7.73
CA LEU A 192 1.54 2.09 7.48
C LEU A 192 0.15 2.67 7.76
N MET A 193 -0.07 3.17 8.97
CA MET A 193 -1.35 3.76 9.40
C MET A 193 -1.81 4.89 8.46
N ARG A 194 -0.90 5.72 7.98
CA ARG A 194 -1.20 6.76 6.99
C ARG A 194 -1.68 6.15 5.67
N GLY A 195 -1.02 5.08 5.22
CA GLY A 195 -1.40 4.32 4.03
C GLY A 195 -2.81 3.76 4.18
N SER A 196 -3.07 3.02 5.26
CA SER A 196 -4.36 2.37 5.55
C SER A 196 -5.50 3.38 5.66
N ARG A 197 -5.28 4.57 6.26
CA ARG A 197 -6.29 5.65 6.23
C ARG A 197 -6.60 6.14 4.81
N ASN A 198 -5.61 6.19 3.91
CA ASN A 198 -5.83 6.55 2.51
C ASN A 198 -6.57 5.45 1.75
N HIS A 199 -6.24 4.20 2.03
CA HIS A 199 -6.91 3.04 1.45
C HIS A 199 -8.36 2.95 1.88
N LEU A 200 -8.65 3.14 3.18
CA LEU A 200 -10.02 3.19 3.70
C LEU A 200 -10.87 4.25 2.98
N ARG A 201 -10.33 5.48 2.84
CA ARG A 201 -11.00 6.55 2.06
C ARG A 201 -11.25 6.12 0.61
N ALA A 202 -10.31 5.40 0.01
CA ALA A 202 -10.44 4.95 -1.37
C ALA A 202 -11.53 3.87 -1.51
N PHE A 203 -11.57 2.89 -0.61
CA PHE A 203 -12.61 1.86 -0.61
C PHE A 203 -14.00 2.45 -0.37
N VAL A 204 -14.15 3.31 0.65
CA VAL A 204 -15.42 3.97 0.97
C VAL A 204 -15.93 4.83 -0.21
N ARG A 205 -15.03 5.55 -0.86
CA ARG A 205 -15.37 6.31 -2.07
C ARG A 205 -15.82 5.40 -3.23
N ASN A 206 -15.14 4.26 -3.43
CA ASN A 206 -15.52 3.30 -4.46
C ASN A 206 -16.87 2.62 -4.15
N LEU A 207 -17.15 2.33 -2.87
CA LEU A 207 -18.48 1.87 -2.45
C LEU A 207 -19.56 2.90 -2.80
N GLY A 208 -19.32 4.19 -2.51
CA GLY A 208 -20.25 5.25 -2.88
C GLY A 208 -20.51 5.36 -4.39
N TRP A 209 -19.52 5.08 -5.25
CA TRP A 209 -19.73 5.01 -6.71
C TRP A 209 -20.55 3.80 -7.15
N ASN A 210 -20.72 2.81 -6.29
CA ASN A 210 -21.54 1.63 -6.50
C ASN A 210 -22.83 1.66 -5.65
N ASP A 211 -23.30 2.85 -5.27
CA ASP A 211 -24.51 3.08 -4.47
C ASP A 211 -24.54 2.27 -3.15
N ALA A 212 -23.36 2.04 -2.56
CA ALA A 212 -23.18 1.31 -1.32
C ALA A 212 -22.45 2.16 -0.26
N THR A 213 -22.61 1.79 1.01
CA THR A 213 -21.96 2.44 2.15
C THR A 213 -21.21 1.40 2.97
N TYR A 214 -20.15 1.84 3.65
CA TYR A 214 -19.44 1.04 4.63
C TYR A 214 -19.94 1.37 6.04
N THR A 215 -20.20 0.35 6.83
CA THR A 215 -20.45 0.49 8.27
C THR A 215 -19.19 0.06 8.99
N VAL A 216 -18.60 0.99 9.75
CA VAL A 216 -17.37 0.76 10.51
C VAL A 216 -17.55 -0.40 11.50
N GLN A 217 -16.52 -1.23 11.67
CA GLN A 217 -16.60 -2.45 12.48
C GLN A 217 -15.59 -2.47 13.64
N TYR A 218 -14.42 -1.85 13.49
CA TYR A 218 -13.30 -1.92 14.45
C TYR A 218 -12.96 -0.57 15.07
N LEU A 219 -12.92 0.49 14.26
CA LEU A 219 -12.77 1.86 14.74
C LEU A 219 -14.06 2.34 15.41
N ASP A 220 -13.95 3.31 16.30
CA ASP A 220 -15.13 4.07 16.71
C ASP A 220 -15.62 4.99 15.59
N GLU A 221 -16.90 5.33 15.62
CA GLU A 221 -17.56 6.14 14.60
C GLU A 221 -16.92 7.54 14.47
N GLU A 222 -16.48 8.14 15.58
CA GLU A 222 -15.86 9.47 15.58
C GLU A 222 -14.54 9.45 14.82
N THR A 223 -13.67 8.49 15.11
CA THR A 223 -12.39 8.27 14.41
C THR A 223 -12.62 7.99 12.93
N TYR A 224 -13.54 7.09 12.60
CA TYR A 224 -13.88 6.77 11.21
C TYR A 224 -14.35 8.00 10.44
N GLN A 225 -15.27 8.78 10.98
CA GLN A 225 -15.75 10.01 10.34
C GLN A 225 -14.66 11.07 10.21
N ALA A 226 -13.78 11.20 11.20
CA ALA A 226 -12.63 12.11 11.14
C ALA A 226 -11.67 11.73 9.98
N ILE A 227 -11.43 10.43 9.80
CA ILE A 227 -10.63 9.92 8.66
C ILE A 227 -11.29 10.30 7.34
N LEU A 228 -12.59 10.07 7.18
CA LEU A 228 -13.29 10.35 5.92
C LEU A 228 -13.37 11.85 5.62
N ALA A 229 -13.52 12.69 6.64
CA ALA A 229 -13.59 14.15 6.51
C ALA A 229 -12.23 14.79 6.15
N SER A 230 -11.12 14.10 6.45
CA SER A 230 -9.78 14.60 6.16
C SER A 230 -9.40 14.38 4.68
N SER A 231 -8.48 15.22 4.18
CA SER A 231 -7.93 15.04 2.84
C SER A 231 -7.01 13.81 2.77
N THR A 232 -6.77 13.30 1.56
CA THR A 232 -5.73 12.29 1.33
C THR A 232 -4.41 12.79 1.89
N GLU A 233 -3.81 11.98 2.74
CA GLU A 233 -2.54 12.26 3.39
C GLU A 233 -1.40 12.03 2.40
N ARG A 234 -0.63 13.09 2.13
CA ARG A 234 0.57 12.96 1.31
C ARG A 234 1.68 12.44 2.20
N GLY A 235 2.23 11.26 1.87
CA GLY A 235 3.46 10.77 2.44
C GLY A 235 4.62 11.09 1.50
N GLY A 236 5.79 11.34 2.07
CA GLY A 236 7.03 11.03 1.39
C GLY A 236 7.21 9.51 1.42
N SER A 237 8.15 8.94 0.65
CA SER A 237 8.67 7.63 1.03
C SER A 237 9.18 7.72 2.46
N LEU A 238 9.20 6.60 3.18
CA LEU A 238 9.57 6.54 4.59
C LEU A 238 10.85 7.33 4.92
N CYS A 239 11.65 7.66 3.93
CA CYS A 239 12.92 8.36 4.04
C CYS A 239 13.01 9.65 3.23
N ASP A 240 12.11 9.90 2.28
CA ASP A 240 12.04 11.17 1.54
C ASP A 240 11.34 12.28 2.34
N GLY A 241 10.67 11.94 3.42
CA GLY A 241 9.96 12.86 4.30
C GLY A 241 10.53 12.94 5.71
N LEU A 242 11.42 12.06 6.09
CA LEU A 242 12.03 12.09 7.39
C LEU A 242 13.17 13.12 7.39
N CYS A 243 12.96 14.16 8.15
CA CYS A 243 14.05 15.00 8.61
C CYS A 243 14.91 14.15 9.55
N ASP A 244 16.17 13.96 9.22
CA ASP A 244 17.17 13.20 9.99
C ASP A 244 17.52 13.81 11.35
N GLY A 245 16.67 14.66 11.92
CA GLY A 245 16.94 15.41 13.15
C GLY A 245 18.08 16.43 13.03
N THR A 246 18.84 16.42 11.93
CA THR A 246 19.93 17.37 11.66
C THR A 246 19.47 18.62 10.90
N GLY A 247 18.22 18.68 10.51
CA GLY A 247 17.64 19.77 9.73
C GLY A 247 17.98 19.74 8.24
N GLN A 248 18.55 18.66 7.72
CA GLN A 248 18.87 18.52 6.30
C GLN A 248 17.97 17.50 5.62
N TYR A 249 17.29 17.93 4.56
CA TYR A 249 16.50 17.08 3.68
C TYR A 249 17.39 16.45 2.61
N ASN A 250 17.61 15.15 2.67
CA ASN A 250 18.41 14.40 1.69
C ASN A 250 17.57 13.93 0.49
N GLY A 251 16.72 14.79 -0.05
CA GLY A 251 15.92 14.48 -1.24
C GLY A 251 16.68 14.73 -2.53
N ASN A 252 17.12 13.69 -3.21
CA ASN A 252 17.71 13.77 -4.55
C ASN A 252 16.60 13.91 -5.62
N ARG A 253 15.72 14.91 -5.50
CA ARG A 253 14.78 15.26 -6.57
C ARG A 253 15.51 16.04 -7.65
N LYS A 254 15.79 15.40 -8.78
CA LYS A 254 15.98 16.10 -10.06
C LYS A 254 14.65 16.74 -10.46
N GLY A 255 14.42 17.96 -9.99
CA GLY A 255 13.24 18.73 -10.32
C GLY A 255 13.18 20.00 -9.51
N ASN A 256 13.81 21.07 -10.00
CA ASN A 256 13.67 22.46 -9.60
C ASN A 256 13.90 22.78 -8.11
N GLY A 257 15.17 23.03 -7.79
CA GLY A 257 15.79 23.59 -6.62
C GLY A 257 14.94 24.22 -5.52
N GLY A 258 14.70 23.48 -4.47
CA GLY A 258 14.31 24.00 -3.18
C GLY A 258 15.15 23.28 -2.12
N ASN A 259 16.13 23.98 -1.53
CA ASN A 259 16.79 23.53 -0.31
C ASN A 259 15.77 23.68 0.83
N GLY A 260 15.01 22.61 1.12
CA GLY A 260 14.16 22.56 2.32
C GLY A 260 15.01 22.20 3.52
N THR A 261 15.10 23.06 4.50
CA THR A 261 15.62 22.77 5.82
C THR A 261 14.48 22.31 6.72
N CYS A 262 14.61 21.14 7.34
CA CYS A 262 13.71 20.68 8.38
C CYS A 262 14.16 21.23 9.73
N ASP A 263 13.32 22.03 10.38
CA ASP A 263 13.61 22.69 11.66
C ASP A 263 13.00 21.99 12.87
N GLY A 264 12.57 20.74 12.73
CA GLY A 264 11.91 19.98 13.80
C GLY A 264 10.50 20.44 14.15
N THR A 265 9.98 21.50 13.51
CA THR A 265 8.64 22.08 13.77
C THR A 265 7.63 21.70 12.67
N GLY A 266 8.06 20.93 11.68
CA GLY A 266 7.23 20.56 10.52
C GLY A 266 6.92 21.71 9.58
N GLN A 267 7.52 22.90 9.76
CA GLN A 267 7.32 24.06 8.89
C GLN A 267 8.37 24.08 7.77
N ASN A 268 7.88 24.00 6.56
CA ASN A 268 8.70 24.11 5.36
C ASN A 268 9.00 25.61 5.09
N ASN A 269 10.16 26.08 5.54
CA ASN A 269 10.60 27.46 5.27
C ASN A 269 11.05 27.60 3.81
N ASN A 270 10.10 27.67 2.89
CA ASN A 270 10.33 28.02 1.49
C ASN A 270 10.58 29.53 1.36
N GLN A 271 11.76 30.01 1.75
CA GLN A 271 12.20 31.37 1.41
C GLN A 271 12.54 31.41 -0.09
N GLY A 272 11.55 31.72 -0.90
CA GLY A 272 11.75 32.04 -2.30
C GLY A 272 12.70 33.21 -2.44
N ASN A 273 13.88 32.95 -2.99
CA ASN A 273 14.87 33.96 -3.36
C ASN A 273 14.33 34.76 -4.57
N ASN A 274 13.55 35.81 -4.29
CA ASN A 274 13.21 36.84 -5.26
C ASN A 274 14.37 37.82 -5.32
N GLY A 275 15.33 37.58 -6.17
CA GLY A 275 16.44 38.47 -6.33
C GLY A 275 17.11 38.35 -7.68
N LYS A 276 16.57 38.99 -8.70
CA LYS A 276 17.33 39.72 -9.75
C LYS A 276 16.36 40.49 -10.64
N GLN A 277 16.03 41.71 -10.23
CA GLN A 277 15.66 42.76 -11.19
C GLN A 277 16.91 43.13 -11.99
N GLY A 278 16.90 42.78 -13.25
CA GLY A 278 17.85 43.31 -14.21
C GLY A 278 17.51 44.76 -14.51
N GLN A 279 18.34 45.68 -14.03
CA GLN A 279 18.38 47.05 -14.53
C GLN A 279 18.96 47.02 -15.94
N ASN A 280 18.13 47.24 -16.94
CA ASN A 280 18.57 47.66 -18.27
C ASN A 280 18.36 49.15 -18.38
N GLY A 281 19.43 49.92 -18.13
CA GLY A 281 19.50 51.32 -18.44
C GLY A 281 19.57 51.50 -19.96
N ASN A 282 18.59 52.19 -20.52
CA ASN A 282 18.67 52.75 -21.84
C ASN A 282 18.57 54.29 -21.73
N SER A 283 19.73 54.92 -21.74
CA SER A 283 19.90 56.34 -21.93
C SER A 283 19.60 56.73 -23.38
N GLY A 284 18.43 57.24 -23.65
CA GLY A 284 18.05 57.86 -24.94
C GLY A 284 17.91 59.35 -24.79
N GLN A 285 19.01 60.08 -25.05
CA GLN A 285 18.98 61.53 -25.35
C GLN A 285 18.10 61.78 -26.53
N ARG A 286 17.17 62.71 -26.43
CA ARG A 286 16.62 63.45 -27.55
C ARG A 286 16.65 64.94 -27.28
N ASN A 287 17.58 65.55 -28.03
CA ASN A 287 17.64 66.99 -28.25
C ASN A 287 16.37 67.49 -28.94
N GLY A 288 15.91 68.55 -28.54
CA GLY A 288 15.52 69.83 -28.93
C GLY A 288 14.82 70.14 -30.24
N ARG A 289 14.13 71.08 -30.21
CA ARG A 289 13.97 72.31 -31.09
C ARG A 289 12.53 72.66 -31.29
N ASN A 290 12.28 73.85 -30.76
CA ASN A 290 11.63 74.96 -31.37
C ASN A 290 10.34 74.80 -32.22
N GLY A 291 9.37 75.53 -31.89
CA GLY A 291 8.20 75.97 -32.62
C GLY A 291 7.21 76.60 -31.68
#